data_69c762e1b20739f751b25bdf5afacf94
#
_entry.id   69c762e1b20739f751b25bdf5afacf94
#
_cell.length_a   1.000
_cell.length_b   1.000
_cell.length_c   1.000
_cell.angle_alpha   90.00
_cell.angle_beta   90.00
_cell.angle_gamma   90.00
#
_symmetry.space_group_name_H-M   'P 1'
#
loop_
_entity.id
_entity.type
_entity.pdbx_description
1 polymer ?
#
loop_
_entity_poly.entity_id
_entity_poly.type
_entity_poly.pdbx_seq_one_letter_code
_entity_poly.pdbx_strand_id
1 'polypeptide(L)'
;CVRNYLMDMLKLEKWEKPSVKEYGSVDEILDEIVDFAVEKEIIPQSNAWRDLFDTRIMGVFTGMPHEVNAKFKEKYAKSPEAATDWYYAYSEDTNYVRKGRIAKDIRWKYDSEYGQLDITINRSKPEKDPRDIAAARNAVKVSYPACQLCMENTGFAGTLTHPARQNLRPIPMTIHGDKWGFQYSPYGYYNEHCIVFNSEHIPMKIDAEVFGKLFDITDMLPHYFVGSQAPLPIARGSFLL
;
A
#
# COMPACT_ATOMS: atom_id res chain seq x y z
N CYS A 1 1.73 25.90 0.42
CA CYS A 1 0.52 25.62 1.17
C CYS A 1 -0.28 24.52 0.45
N VAL A 2 -0.77 23.52 1.18
CA VAL A 2 -1.55 22.37 0.65
C VAL A 2 -2.69 22.83 -0.25
N ARG A 3 -3.46 23.83 0.17
CA ARG A 3 -4.56 24.38 -0.62
C ARG A 3 -4.13 24.81 -2.02
N ASN A 4 -3.07 25.60 -2.14
CA ASN A 4 -2.61 26.09 -3.45
C ASN A 4 -2.14 24.93 -4.34
N TYR A 5 -1.45 23.96 -3.76
CA TYR A 5 -1.04 22.76 -4.48
C TYR A 5 -2.22 21.97 -5.04
N LEU A 6 -3.29 21.80 -4.25
CA LEU A 6 -4.50 21.11 -4.72
C LEU A 6 -5.26 21.92 -5.75
N MET A 7 -5.31 23.26 -5.62
CA MET A 7 -5.89 24.13 -6.64
C MET A 7 -5.15 23.99 -7.97
N ASP A 8 -3.82 24.01 -7.95
CA ASP A 8 -3.00 23.83 -9.15
C ASP A 8 -3.22 22.45 -9.79
N MET A 9 -3.26 21.39 -8.97
CA MET A 9 -3.54 20.03 -9.46
C MET A 9 -4.89 19.91 -10.16
N LEU A 10 -5.91 20.58 -9.62
CA LEU A 10 -7.29 20.55 -10.11
C LEU A 10 -7.59 21.67 -11.11
N LYS A 11 -6.59 22.47 -11.48
CA LYS A 11 -6.70 23.62 -12.40
C LYS A 11 -7.83 24.59 -12.00
N LEU A 12 -7.98 24.85 -10.70
CA LEU A 12 -8.99 25.76 -10.17
C LEU A 12 -8.47 27.20 -10.21
N GLU A 13 -9.22 28.11 -10.84
CA GLU A 13 -8.84 29.53 -10.95
C GLU A 13 -8.97 30.25 -9.60
N LYS A 14 -9.94 29.91 -8.81
CA LYS A 14 -10.19 30.52 -7.48
C LYS A 14 -10.61 29.46 -6.47
N TRP A 15 -10.31 29.76 -5.22
CA TRP A 15 -10.81 28.99 -4.10
C TRP A 15 -12.13 29.60 -3.61
N GLU A 16 -13.14 28.76 -3.53
CA GLU A 16 -14.39 29.10 -2.86
C GLU A 16 -14.53 28.22 -1.62
N LYS A 17 -15.06 28.81 -0.53
CA LYS A 17 -15.32 28.04 0.67
C LYS A 17 -16.41 27.00 0.34
N PRO A 18 -16.09 25.69 0.41
CA PRO A 18 -17.08 24.67 0.08
C PRO A 18 -18.22 24.68 1.09
N SER A 19 -19.42 24.27 0.65
CA SER A 19 -20.45 23.83 1.57
C SER A 19 -19.94 22.58 2.29
N VAL A 20 -20.21 22.49 3.58
CA VAL A 20 -19.87 21.30 4.35
C VAL A 20 -20.73 20.15 3.84
N LYS A 21 -20.08 19.11 3.29
CA LYS A 21 -20.68 17.84 2.89
C LYS A 21 -20.09 16.77 3.79
N GLU A 22 -20.94 15.95 4.38
CA GLU A 22 -20.49 14.79 5.13
C GLU A 22 -20.29 13.62 4.18
N TYR A 23 -19.19 12.90 4.38
CA TYR A 23 -18.82 11.72 3.61
C TYR A 23 -18.69 10.52 4.56
N GLY A 24 -19.08 9.36 4.09
CA GLY A 24 -18.97 8.12 4.86
C GLY A 24 -17.55 7.57 4.93
N SER A 25 -16.70 7.93 3.96
CA SER A 25 -15.32 7.43 3.88
C SER A 25 -14.39 8.35 3.08
N VAL A 26 -13.09 8.14 3.21
CA VAL A 26 -12.07 8.80 2.39
C VAL A 26 -12.21 8.41 0.91
N ASP A 27 -12.59 7.15 0.63
CA ASP A 27 -12.82 6.66 -0.73
C ASP A 27 -13.88 7.50 -1.47
N GLU A 28 -14.99 7.85 -0.80
CA GLU A 28 -16.06 8.67 -1.40
C GLU A 28 -15.57 10.08 -1.79
N ILE A 29 -14.78 10.70 -0.91
CA ILE A 29 -14.18 12.02 -1.20
C ILE A 29 -13.23 11.93 -2.40
N LEU A 30 -12.38 10.92 -2.41
CA LEU A 30 -11.39 10.74 -3.46
C LEU A 30 -12.05 10.39 -4.80
N ASP A 31 -13.08 9.56 -4.81
CA ASP A 31 -13.84 9.22 -6.01
C ASP A 31 -14.46 10.49 -6.63
N GLU A 32 -15.08 11.36 -5.81
CA GLU A 32 -15.64 12.63 -6.31
C GLU A 32 -14.57 13.57 -6.90
N ILE A 33 -13.41 13.70 -6.22
CA ILE A 33 -12.31 14.54 -6.71
C ILE A 33 -11.72 13.97 -8.01
N VAL A 34 -11.54 12.66 -8.08
CA VAL A 34 -10.99 11.98 -9.26
C VAL A 34 -11.97 12.02 -10.42
N ASP A 35 -13.28 11.87 -10.18
CA ASP A 35 -14.32 12.02 -11.19
C ASP A 35 -14.31 13.44 -11.78
N PHE A 36 -14.22 14.45 -10.93
CA PHE A 36 -14.05 15.84 -11.37
C PHE A 36 -12.81 16.02 -12.25
N ALA A 37 -11.68 15.42 -11.86
CA ALA A 37 -10.45 15.51 -12.63
C ALA A 37 -10.56 14.84 -14.02
N VAL A 38 -11.31 13.74 -14.11
CA VAL A 38 -11.63 13.07 -15.38
C VAL A 38 -12.57 13.94 -16.24
N GLU A 39 -13.65 14.46 -15.66
CA GLU A 39 -14.62 15.35 -16.35
C GLU A 39 -13.95 16.61 -16.91
N LYS A 40 -12.98 17.16 -16.18
CA LYS A 40 -12.20 18.34 -16.60
C LYS A 40 -11.00 18.00 -17.49
N GLU A 41 -10.87 16.75 -17.92
CA GLU A 41 -9.77 16.28 -18.77
C GLU A 41 -8.38 16.57 -18.17
N ILE A 42 -8.28 16.65 -16.84
CA ILE A 42 -7.01 16.81 -16.10
C ILE A 42 -6.22 15.51 -16.16
N ILE A 43 -6.92 14.39 -16.06
CA ILE A 43 -6.38 13.04 -16.20
C ILE A 43 -7.24 12.23 -17.18
N PRO A 44 -6.65 11.27 -17.91
CA PRO A 44 -7.40 10.32 -18.73
C PRO A 44 -8.33 9.43 -17.88
N GLN A 45 -9.44 8.99 -18.47
CA GLN A 45 -10.34 8.02 -17.85
C GLN A 45 -9.72 6.61 -17.93
N SER A 46 -8.87 6.27 -16.97
CA SER A 46 -8.34 4.93 -16.79
C SER A 46 -8.06 4.66 -15.30
N ASN A 47 -8.13 3.39 -14.90
CA ASN A 47 -7.90 3.02 -13.52
C ASN A 47 -6.47 3.35 -13.05
N ALA A 48 -5.48 3.19 -13.93
CA ALA A 48 -4.10 3.52 -13.60
C ALA A 48 -3.90 5.01 -13.33
N TRP A 49 -4.48 5.90 -14.16
CA TRP A 49 -4.41 7.34 -13.94
C TRP A 49 -5.17 7.78 -12.70
N ARG A 50 -6.34 7.18 -12.43
CA ARG A 50 -7.11 7.42 -11.21
C ARG A 50 -6.28 7.08 -9.97
N ASP A 51 -5.62 5.92 -9.97
CA ASP A 51 -4.77 5.47 -8.86
C ASP A 51 -3.52 6.32 -8.66
N LEU A 52 -2.93 6.84 -9.73
CA LEU A 52 -1.82 7.78 -9.63
C LEU A 52 -2.27 9.11 -9.04
N PHE A 53 -3.44 9.59 -9.43
CA PHE A 53 -3.95 10.89 -9.04
C PHE A 53 -4.42 10.89 -7.58
N ASP A 54 -5.20 9.91 -7.15
CA ASP A 54 -5.66 9.79 -5.76
C ASP A 54 -4.50 9.63 -4.79
N THR A 55 -3.50 8.79 -5.15
CA THR A 55 -2.29 8.62 -4.34
C THR A 55 -1.49 9.91 -4.23
N ARG A 56 -1.44 10.72 -5.29
CA ARG A 56 -0.80 12.03 -5.27
C ARG A 56 -1.52 13.01 -4.32
N ILE A 57 -2.85 13.00 -4.30
CA ILE A 57 -3.64 13.79 -3.35
C ILE A 57 -3.33 13.36 -1.92
N MET A 58 -3.43 12.05 -1.65
CA MET A 58 -3.20 11.52 -0.31
C MET A 58 -1.77 11.69 0.17
N GLY A 59 -0.80 11.68 -0.74
CA GLY A 59 0.60 11.97 -0.40
C GLY A 59 0.83 13.33 0.25
N VAL A 60 -0.04 14.31 -0.03
CA VAL A 60 0.02 15.66 0.59
C VAL A 60 -0.45 15.64 2.06
N PHE A 61 -1.37 14.73 2.39
CA PHE A 61 -1.91 14.58 3.75
C PHE A 61 -1.17 13.53 4.58
N THR A 62 -0.32 12.72 3.93
CA THR A 62 0.45 11.69 4.61
C THR A 62 1.62 12.31 5.39
N GLY A 63 1.75 11.97 6.67
CA GLY A 63 2.82 12.47 7.53
C GLY A 63 4.22 12.15 7.00
N MET A 64 5.22 12.86 7.48
CA MET A 64 6.62 12.60 7.09
C MET A 64 7.08 11.25 7.66
N PRO A 65 7.98 10.52 6.96
CA PRO A 65 8.42 9.19 7.41
C PRO A 65 8.91 9.17 8.86
N HIS A 66 9.66 10.18 9.29
CA HIS A 66 10.19 10.23 10.64
C HIS A 66 9.09 10.41 11.71
N GLU A 67 8.02 11.15 11.39
CA GLU A 67 6.88 11.37 12.31
C GLU A 67 6.09 10.07 12.49
N VAL A 68 5.81 9.38 11.38
CA VAL A 68 5.10 8.09 11.39
C VAL A 68 5.90 7.05 12.16
N ASN A 69 7.21 6.98 11.91
CA ASN A 69 8.10 6.05 12.60
C ASN A 69 8.21 6.35 14.11
N ALA A 70 8.27 7.62 14.47
CA ALA A 70 8.28 8.03 15.90
C ALA A 70 6.98 7.62 16.59
N LYS A 71 5.84 7.82 15.91
CA LYS A 71 4.53 7.44 16.45
C LYS A 71 4.36 5.92 16.58
N PHE A 72 4.83 5.16 15.59
CA PHE A 72 4.84 3.71 15.68
C PHE A 72 5.66 3.23 16.88
N LYS A 73 6.87 3.76 17.08
CA LYS A 73 7.73 3.42 18.22
C LYS A 73 7.08 3.78 19.56
N GLU A 74 6.43 4.93 19.66
CA GLU A 74 5.69 5.33 20.87
C GLU A 74 4.59 4.32 21.22
N LYS A 75 3.86 3.86 20.21
CA LYS A 75 2.81 2.85 20.37
C LYS A 75 3.39 1.48 20.72
N TYR A 76 4.45 1.09 20.03
CA TYR A 76 5.14 -0.18 20.23
C TYR A 76 5.71 -0.32 21.65
N ALA A 77 6.15 0.77 22.24
CA ALA A 77 6.59 0.80 23.64
C ALA A 77 5.45 0.46 24.62
N LYS A 78 4.19 0.57 24.21
CA LYS A 78 3.03 0.16 25.03
C LYS A 78 2.70 -1.32 24.77
N SER A 79 2.53 -1.70 23.52
CA SER A 79 2.41 -3.08 23.04
C SER A 79 2.65 -3.14 21.54
N PRO A 80 3.15 -4.27 21.00
CA PRO A 80 3.22 -4.51 19.57
C PRO A 80 1.86 -4.35 18.86
N GLU A 81 0.78 -4.88 19.44
CA GLU A 81 -0.59 -4.80 18.95
C GLU A 81 -1.06 -3.34 18.81
N ALA A 82 -0.88 -2.51 19.86
CA ALA A 82 -1.24 -1.11 19.80
C ALA A 82 -0.49 -0.32 18.70
N ALA A 83 0.70 -0.75 18.32
CA ALA A 83 1.45 -0.15 17.22
C ALA A 83 0.92 -0.59 15.86
N THR A 84 0.64 -1.87 15.68
CA THR A 84 0.12 -2.41 14.42
C THR A 84 -1.29 -1.94 14.14
N ASP A 85 -2.19 -1.94 15.14
CA ASP A 85 -3.55 -1.41 15.02
C ASP A 85 -3.55 0.07 14.57
N TRP A 86 -2.72 0.88 15.26
CA TRP A 86 -2.58 2.28 14.88
C TRP A 86 -2.05 2.43 13.45
N TYR A 87 -1.04 1.64 13.08
CA TYR A 87 -0.43 1.76 11.75
C TYR A 87 -1.35 1.23 10.65
N TYR A 88 -2.19 0.23 10.96
CA TYR A 88 -3.23 -0.24 10.05
C TYR A 88 -4.27 0.84 9.80
N ALA A 89 -4.85 1.41 10.87
CA ALA A 89 -5.78 2.53 10.78
C ALA A 89 -5.18 3.73 10.03
N TYR A 90 -3.92 4.08 10.32
CA TYR A 90 -3.19 5.12 9.58
C TYR A 90 -3.06 4.80 8.09
N SER A 91 -2.82 3.54 7.74
CA SER A 91 -2.70 3.09 6.33
C SER A 91 -4.06 3.12 5.60
N GLU A 92 -5.16 2.90 6.32
CA GLU A 92 -6.53 3.13 5.81
C GLU A 92 -6.81 4.63 5.63
N ASP A 93 -6.53 5.46 6.65
CA ASP A 93 -6.77 6.91 6.64
C ASP A 93 -6.00 7.62 5.53
N THR A 94 -4.81 7.13 5.19
CA THR A 94 -4.00 7.64 4.07
C THR A 94 -4.35 6.99 2.73
N ASN A 95 -5.40 6.17 2.68
CA ASN A 95 -5.82 5.42 1.50
C ASN A 95 -4.70 4.57 0.85
N TYR A 96 -3.69 4.18 1.64
CA TYR A 96 -2.72 3.19 1.18
C TYR A 96 -3.34 1.79 1.20
N VAL A 97 -4.01 1.43 2.29
CA VAL A 97 -4.93 0.29 2.36
C VAL A 97 -6.30 0.76 1.90
N ARG A 98 -6.72 0.31 0.73
CA ARG A 98 -7.95 0.78 0.05
C ARG A 98 -9.17 0.02 0.56
N LYS A 99 -9.64 0.37 1.74
CA LYS A 99 -10.74 -0.32 2.45
C LYS A 99 -12.00 -0.47 1.60
N GLY A 100 -12.41 0.58 0.89
CA GLY A 100 -13.58 0.55 0.02
C GLY A 100 -13.44 -0.40 -1.17
N ARG A 101 -12.20 -0.63 -1.65
CA ARG A 101 -11.94 -1.65 -2.68
C ARG A 101 -11.92 -3.06 -2.08
N ILE A 102 -11.27 -3.23 -0.92
CA ILE A 102 -11.19 -4.52 -0.21
C ILE A 102 -12.60 -5.00 0.18
N ALA A 103 -13.50 -4.11 0.55
CA ALA A 103 -14.89 -4.44 0.86
C ALA A 103 -15.68 -5.02 -0.33
N LYS A 104 -15.18 -4.84 -1.56
CA LYS A 104 -15.78 -5.43 -2.78
C LYS A 104 -15.27 -6.85 -3.08
N ASP A 105 -14.27 -7.34 -2.34
CA ASP A 105 -13.76 -8.71 -2.47
C ASP A 105 -14.82 -9.71 -2.01
N ILE A 106 -14.97 -10.80 -2.76
CA ILE A 106 -15.90 -11.87 -2.42
C ILE A 106 -15.11 -12.98 -1.76
N ARG A 107 -15.56 -13.42 -0.58
CA ARG A 107 -14.91 -14.47 0.20
C ARG A 107 -15.93 -15.50 0.64
N TRP A 108 -15.57 -16.78 0.54
CA TRP A 108 -16.36 -17.88 1.08
C TRP A 108 -15.48 -19.06 1.46
N LYS A 109 -16.04 -19.97 2.23
CA LYS A 109 -15.38 -21.21 2.60
C LYS A 109 -15.93 -22.35 1.76
N TYR A 110 -15.05 -23.25 1.37
CA TYR A 110 -15.39 -24.46 0.61
C TYR A 110 -14.86 -25.68 1.35
N ASP A 111 -15.73 -26.63 1.66
CA ASP A 111 -15.33 -27.89 2.29
C ASP A 111 -14.83 -28.87 1.23
N SER A 112 -13.57 -29.24 1.33
CA SER A 112 -12.91 -30.20 0.43
C SER A 112 -12.49 -31.46 1.19
N GLU A 113 -12.05 -32.50 0.45
CA GLU A 113 -11.48 -33.73 1.05
C GLU A 113 -10.20 -33.46 1.87
N TYR A 114 -9.52 -32.32 1.66
CA TYR A 114 -8.32 -31.87 2.38
C TYR A 114 -8.62 -30.92 3.55
N GLY A 115 -9.90 -30.66 3.83
CA GLY A 115 -10.35 -29.71 4.82
C GLY A 115 -11.00 -28.47 4.22
N GLN A 116 -11.26 -27.48 5.07
CA GLN A 116 -11.93 -26.24 4.67
C GLN A 116 -10.95 -25.30 4.00
N LEU A 117 -11.27 -24.87 2.79
CA LEU A 117 -10.50 -23.93 1.98
C LEU A 117 -11.15 -22.54 2.01
N ASP A 118 -10.34 -21.50 2.19
CA ASP A 118 -10.76 -20.11 2.01
C ASP A 118 -10.61 -19.73 0.53
N ILE A 119 -11.74 -19.39 -0.10
CA ILE A 119 -11.78 -18.97 -1.50
C ILE A 119 -12.04 -17.47 -1.56
N THR A 120 -11.28 -16.76 -2.40
CA THR A 120 -11.41 -15.32 -2.55
C THR A 120 -11.42 -14.93 -4.04
N ILE A 121 -12.39 -14.08 -4.42
CA ILE A 121 -12.32 -13.30 -5.67
C ILE A 121 -11.85 -11.91 -5.28
N ASN A 122 -10.59 -11.62 -5.56
CA ASN A 122 -9.95 -10.37 -5.21
C ASN A 122 -10.29 -9.28 -6.24
N ARG A 123 -11.33 -8.49 -5.94
CA ARG A 123 -11.75 -7.32 -6.74
C ARG A 123 -10.99 -6.05 -6.39
N SER A 124 -10.31 -6.03 -5.25
CA SER A 124 -9.49 -4.90 -4.81
C SER A 124 -8.23 -4.72 -5.65
N LYS A 125 -7.75 -5.81 -6.27
CA LYS A 125 -6.63 -5.77 -7.20
C LYS A 125 -7.13 -5.31 -8.57
N PRO A 126 -6.76 -4.11 -9.05
CA PRO A 126 -7.25 -3.61 -10.33
C PRO A 126 -6.80 -4.54 -11.47
N GLU A 127 -7.75 -4.97 -12.29
CA GLU A 127 -7.42 -5.57 -13.58
C GLU A 127 -6.78 -4.51 -14.46
N LYS A 128 -5.77 -4.92 -15.23
CA LYS A 128 -5.13 -4.01 -16.16
C LYS A 128 -6.08 -3.71 -17.31
N ASP A 129 -6.49 -2.45 -17.43
CA ASP A 129 -7.25 -1.98 -18.60
C ASP A 129 -6.42 -2.23 -19.89
N PRO A 130 -6.99 -2.80 -20.95
CA PRO A 130 -6.30 -2.97 -22.23
C PRO A 130 -5.67 -1.67 -22.76
N ARG A 131 -6.30 -0.52 -22.51
CA ARG A 131 -5.78 0.80 -22.87
C ARG A 131 -4.52 1.14 -22.08
N ASP A 132 -4.48 0.82 -20.79
CA ASP A 132 -3.32 1.02 -19.91
C ASP A 132 -2.17 0.09 -20.31
N ILE A 133 -2.48 -1.16 -20.71
CA ILE A 133 -1.48 -2.10 -21.25
C ILE A 133 -0.84 -1.55 -22.52
N ALA A 134 -1.66 -1.01 -23.44
CA ALA A 134 -1.18 -0.40 -24.68
C ALA A 134 -0.33 0.84 -24.43
N ALA A 135 -0.78 1.73 -23.52
CA ALA A 135 -0.03 2.90 -23.11
C ALA A 135 1.31 2.54 -22.44
N ALA A 136 1.31 1.52 -21.57
CA ALA A 136 2.50 1.03 -20.88
C ALA A 136 3.55 0.44 -21.83
N ARG A 137 3.14 -0.17 -22.96
CA ARG A 137 4.06 -0.68 -23.99
C ARG A 137 4.89 0.43 -24.63
N ASN A 138 4.29 1.61 -24.80
CA ASN A 138 4.89 2.78 -25.41
C ASN A 138 5.54 3.73 -24.40
N ALA A 139 5.38 3.47 -23.10
CA ALA A 139 5.95 4.30 -22.06
C ALA A 139 7.47 4.12 -21.97
N VAL A 140 8.17 5.21 -21.66
CA VAL A 140 9.62 5.16 -21.39
C VAL A 140 9.87 4.23 -20.21
N LYS A 141 10.68 3.20 -20.42
CA LYS A 141 11.07 2.28 -19.34
C LYS A 141 12.03 3.02 -18.40
N VAL A 142 11.59 3.25 -17.18
CA VAL A 142 12.42 3.82 -16.12
C VAL A 142 13.02 2.66 -15.31
N SER A 143 14.30 2.75 -15.03
CA SER A 143 15.03 1.74 -14.23
C SER A 143 14.83 1.91 -12.71
N TYR A 144 14.18 3.00 -12.28
CA TYR A 144 13.95 3.32 -10.88
C TYR A 144 12.46 3.61 -10.63
N PRO A 145 11.85 3.08 -9.56
CA PRO A 145 12.40 2.07 -8.66
C PRO A 145 12.60 0.71 -9.37
N ALA A 146 13.64 -0.02 -8.97
CA ALA A 146 13.92 -1.33 -9.56
C ALA A 146 12.92 -2.42 -9.14
N CYS A 147 12.21 -2.20 -8.03
CA CYS A 147 11.32 -3.17 -7.38
C CYS A 147 10.11 -2.49 -6.79
N GLN A 148 8.96 -3.18 -6.79
CA GLN A 148 7.71 -2.64 -6.25
C GLN A 148 7.60 -2.71 -4.71
N LEU A 149 8.52 -3.42 -4.03
CA LEU A 149 8.52 -3.62 -2.57
C LEU A 149 9.66 -2.92 -1.84
N CYS A 150 10.74 -2.53 -2.53
CA CYS A 150 11.90 -1.95 -1.89
C CYS A 150 11.60 -0.60 -1.22
N MET A 151 12.38 -0.24 -0.20
CA MET A 151 12.25 1.02 0.54
C MET A 151 12.35 2.26 -0.36
N GLU A 152 13.02 2.16 -1.51
CA GLU A 152 13.13 3.20 -2.53
C GLU A 152 11.78 3.67 -3.10
N ASN A 153 10.73 2.86 -2.93
CA ASN A 153 9.39 3.23 -3.37
C ASN A 153 8.72 4.29 -2.47
N THR A 154 9.22 4.53 -1.28
CA THR A 154 8.63 5.50 -0.34
C THR A 154 8.58 6.89 -0.97
N GLY A 155 7.37 7.42 -1.15
CA GLY A 155 7.14 8.73 -1.79
C GLY A 155 7.19 8.73 -3.31
N PHE A 156 7.39 7.58 -3.97
CA PHE A 156 7.43 7.51 -5.44
C PHE A 156 6.09 7.90 -6.07
N ALA A 157 6.15 8.78 -7.08
CA ALA A 157 4.96 9.33 -7.73
C ALA A 157 4.20 8.31 -8.61
N GLY A 158 4.85 7.20 -8.92
CA GLY A 158 4.26 6.19 -9.81
C GLY A 158 4.42 6.48 -11.29
N THR A 159 4.15 5.46 -12.09
CA THR A 159 4.06 5.49 -13.55
C THR A 159 2.95 4.54 -13.98
N LEU A 160 2.61 4.48 -15.27
CA LEU A 160 1.65 3.50 -15.79
C LEU A 160 2.10 2.04 -15.61
N THR A 161 3.39 1.82 -15.40
CA THR A 161 3.98 0.47 -15.22
C THR A 161 4.39 0.18 -13.79
N HIS A 162 4.39 1.18 -12.92
CA HIS A 162 4.84 1.07 -11.53
C HIS A 162 3.94 1.89 -10.60
N PRO A 163 3.33 1.28 -9.58
CA PRO A 163 2.34 1.96 -8.75
C PRO A 163 2.92 3.12 -7.96
N ALA A 164 2.13 4.17 -7.77
CA ALA A 164 2.47 5.27 -6.88
C ALA A 164 2.54 4.82 -5.41
N ARG A 165 3.42 5.45 -4.64
CA ARG A 165 3.68 5.16 -3.22
C ARG A 165 3.87 6.44 -2.40
N GLN A 166 3.25 7.55 -2.83
CA GLN A 166 3.36 8.84 -2.15
C GLN A 166 2.72 8.83 -0.76
N ASN A 167 1.73 7.97 -0.56
CA ASN A 167 1.04 7.73 0.72
C ASN A 167 1.57 6.53 1.51
N LEU A 168 2.64 5.87 1.06
CA LEU A 168 3.28 4.77 1.78
C LEU A 168 4.36 5.27 2.74
N ARG A 169 4.35 4.76 3.97
CA ARG A 169 5.36 5.02 5.01
C ARG A 169 5.79 3.71 5.67
N PRO A 170 6.69 2.92 5.06
CA PRO A 170 7.17 1.70 5.68
C PRO A 170 7.84 1.98 7.03
N ILE A 171 7.60 1.11 7.98
CA ILE A 171 8.22 1.17 9.31
C ILE A 171 9.57 0.45 9.25
N PRO A 172 10.69 1.12 9.54
CA PRO A 172 11.99 0.45 9.60
C PRO A 172 12.07 -0.47 10.82
N MET A 173 12.52 -1.70 10.58
CA MET A 173 12.74 -2.74 11.58
C MET A 173 14.20 -3.22 11.54
N THR A 174 14.66 -3.80 12.62
CA THR A 174 15.96 -4.51 12.67
C THR A 174 15.67 -5.96 13.02
N ILE A 175 16.02 -6.87 12.13
CA ILE A 175 15.78 -8.30 12.29
C ILE A 175 17.12 -9.02 12.09
N HIS A 176 17.57 -9.76 13.07
CA HIS A 176 18.88 -10.45 13.06
C HIS A 176 20.08 -9.53 12.73
N GLY A 177 19.98 -8.26 13.13
CA GLY A 177 21.00 -7.24 12.84
C GLY A 177 20.87 -6.56 11.48
N ASP A 178 20.04 -7.08 10.58
CA ASP A 178 19.79 -6.51 9.25
C ASP A 178 18.68 -5.46 9.29
N LYS A 179 18.70 -4.55 8.30
CA LYS A 179 17.66 -3.54 8.11
C LYS A 179 16.51 -4.11 7.28
N TRP A 180 15.31 -3.98 7.80
CA TRP A 180 14.07 -4.43 7.17
C TRP A 180 13.03 -3.31 7.15
N GLY A 181 12.01 -3.48 6.33
CA GLY A 181 10.82 -2.62 6.30
C GLY A 181 9.57 -3.44 6.59
N PHE A 182 8.62 -2.83 7.28
CA PHE A 182 7.30 -3.36 7.54
C PHE A 182 6.25 -2.44 6.92
N GLN A 183 5.32 -2.99 6.15
CA GLN A 183 4.21 -2.25 5.54
C GLN A 183 2.99 -3.13 5.39
N TYR A 184 1.80 -2.54 5.43
CA TYR A 184 0.59 -3.25 5.05
C TYR A 184 0.51 -3.46 3.54
N SER A 185 -0.25 -4.48 3.13
CA SER A 185 -0.56 -4.70 1.73
C SER A 185 -1.77 -3.85 1.33
N PRO A 186 -1.72 -3.16 0.18
CA PRO A 186 -2.90 -2.47 -0.34
C PRO A 186 -3.99 -3.44 -0.81
N TYR A 187 -3.69 -4.73 -0.86
CA TYR A 187 -4.59 -5.80 -1.28
C TYR A 187 -4.85 -6.72 -0.09
N GLY A 188 -6.09 -6.73 0.40
CA GLY A 188 -6.49 -7.53 1.55
C GLY A 188 -6.60 -9.01 1.24
N TYR A 189 -5.54 -9.78 1.46
CA TYR A 189 -5.62 -11.24 1.43
C TYR A 189 -6.24 -11.77 2.73
N TYR A 190 -5.72 -11.31 3.86
CA TYR A 190 -6.29 -11.45 5.20
C TYR A 190 -6.54 -10.07 5.80
N ASN A 191 -7.24 -10.01 6.93
CA ASN A 191 -7.32 -8.79 7.72
C ASN A 191 -5.91 -8.40 8.15
N GLU A 192 -5.58 -7.13 8.03
CA GLU A 192 -4.27 -6.58 8.41
C GLU A 192 -3.07 -7.28 7.76
N HIS A 193 -3.29 -7.81 6.56
CA HIS A 193 -2.23 -8.44 5.77
C HIS A 193 -1.08 -7.45 5.55
N CYS A 194 0.12 -7.86 5.97
CA CYS A 194 1.30 -7.03 5.88
C CYS A 194 2.49 -7.79 5.28
N ILE A 195 3.53 -7.04 4.98
CA ILE A 195 4.76 -7.54 4.36
C ILE A 195 5.94 -6.99 5.15
N VAL A 196 6.80 -7.90 5.61
CA VAL A 196 8.12 -7.57 6.15
C VAL A 196 9.16 -7.93 5.09
N PHE A 197 9.94 -6.95 4.65
CA PHE A 197 10.86 -7.10 3.53
C PHE A 197 12.25 -6.56 3.86
N ASN A 198 13.29 -7.19 3.31
CA ASN A 198 14.66 -6.72 3.48
C ASN A 198 14.86 -5.36 2.81
N SER A 199 15.58 -4.45 3.45
CA SER A 199 15.91 -3.13 2.88
C SER A 199 16.83 -3.24 1.67
N GLU A 200 17.61 -4.31 1.56
CA GLU A 200 18.41 -4.61 0.39
C GLU A 200 17.61 -5.45 -0.61
N HIS A 201 17.84 -5.20 -1.89
CA HIS A 201 17.20 -5.94 -2.97
C HIS A 201 17.90 -7.30 -3.19
N ILE A 202 17.61 -8.26 -2.32
CA ILE A 202 18.16 -9.61 -2.36
C ILE A 202 17.07 -10.65 -2.71
N PRO A 203 17.43 -11.76 -3.36
CA PRO A 203 16.49 -12.85 -3.60
C PRO A 203 16.14 -13.56 -2.29
N MET A 204 14.88 -14.03 -2.18
CA MET A 204 14.48 -14.88 -1.08
C MET A 204 15.19 -16.23 -1.17
N LYS A 205 15.83 -16.63 -0.08
CA LYS A 205 16.39 -17.96 0.12
C LYS A 205 15.71 -18.62 1.30
N ILE A 206 15.65 -19.95 1.29
CA ILE A 206 15.25 -20.72 2.48
C ILE A 206 16.51 -21.36 3.03
N ASP A 207 16.95 -20.88 4.17
CA ASP A 207 18.05 -21.40 4.94
C ASP A 207 17.81 -21.21 6.44
N ALA A 208 18.70 -21.70 7.29
CA ALA A 208 18.59 -21.61 8.73
C ALA A 208 18.54 -20.15 9.23
N GLU A 209 19.21 -19.23 8.55
CA GLU A 209 19.22 -17.80 8.90
C GLU A 209 17.87 -17.17 8.65
N VAL A 210 17.22 -17.49 7.53
CA VAL A 210 15.85 -17.01 7.22
C VAL A 210 14.84 -17.55 8.23
N PHE A 211 14.96 -18.83 8.65
CA PHE A 211 14.12 -19.36 9.72
C PHE A 211 14.34 -18.62 11.05
N GLY A 212 15.59 -18.30 11.39
CA GLY A 212 15.88 -17.44 12.56
C GLY A 212 15.16 -16.11 12.50
N LYS A 213 15.18 -15.45 11.33
CA LYS A 213 14.47 -14.18 11.10
C LYS A 213 12.95 -14.31 11.24
N LEU A 214 12.35 -15.44 10.82
CA LEU A 214 10.92 -15.70 11.04
C LEU A 214 10.57 -15.78 12.53
N PHE A 215 11.41 -16.44 13.34
CA PHE A 215 11.23 -16.49 14.80
C PHE A 215 11.36 -15.10 15.43
N ASP A 216 12.38 -14.32 15.03
CA ASP A 216 12.54 -12.94 15.52
C ASP A 216 11.29 -12.10 15.22
N ILE A 217 10.69 -12.24 14.03
CA ILE A 217 9.45 -11.53 13.67
C ILE A 217 8.28 -11.98 14.55
N THR A 218 8.14 -13.28 14.86
CA THR A 218 7.09 -13.75 15.75
C THR A 218 7.25 -13.24 17.19
N ASP A 219 8.48 -13.07 17.65
CA ASP A 219 8.76 -12.45 18.95
C ASP A 219 8.45 -10.93 18.95
N MET A 220 8.72 -10.25 17.82
CA MET A 220 8.43 -8.83 17.67
C MET A 220 6.93 -8.55 17.52
N LEU A 221 6.19 -9.43 16.84
CA LEU A 221 4.77 -9.29 16.49
C LEU A 221 4.00 -10.58 16.86
N PRO A 222 3.86 -10.90 18.16
CA PRO A 222 3.37 -12.22 18.61
C PRO A 222 1.89 -12.49 18.30
N HIS A 223 1.15 -11.48 17.88
CA HIS A 223 -0.26 -11.56 17.49
C HIS A 223 -0.44 -11.79 15.98
N TYR A 224 0.67 -11.87 15.19
CA TYR A 224 0.62 -12.19 13.76
C TYR A 224 1.00 -13.65 13.48
N PHE A 225 0.41 -14.18 12.42
CA PHE A 225 0.88 -15.40 11.77
C PHE A 225 1.92 -15.03 10.71
N VAL A 226 3.10 -15.65 10.75
CA VAL A 226 4.21 -15.36 9.86
C VAL A 226 4.39 -16.47 8.83
N GLY A 227 4.48 -16.10 7.56
CA GLY A 227 4.74 -17.03 6.47
C GLY A 227 5.75 -16.50 5.47
N SER A 228 6.35 -17.40 4.70
CA SER A 228 7.25 -17.07 3.61
C SER A 228 6.77 -17.70 2.31
N GLN A 229 6.84 -16.96 1.21
CA GLN A 229 6.51 -17.46 -0.14
C GLN A 229 7.69 -18.14 -0.85
N ALA A 230 8.74 -18.50 -0.13
CA ALA A 230 9.91 -19.14 -0.75
C ALA A 230 9.59 -20.58 -1.22
N PRO A 231 10.28 -21.13 -2.24
CA PRO A 231 11.34 -20.52 -3.04
C PRO A 231 10.85 -20.16 -4.46
N LEU A 232 9.96 -19.21 -4.58
CA LEU A 232 9.54 -18.75 -5.91
C LEU A 232 10.60 -17.79 -6.47
N PRO A 233 11.04 -17.92 -7.74
CA PRO A 233 12.00 -17.02 -8.37
C PRO A 233 11.52 -15.56 -8.42
N ILE A 234 10.25 -15.32 -8.09
CA ILE A 234 9.62 -14.00 -8.01
C ILE A 234 9.55 -13.49 -6.56
N ALA A 235 9.73 -14.35 -5.57
CA ALA A 235 9.72 -13.96 -4.16
C ALA A 235 11.06 -13.29 -3.84
N ARG A 236 10.98 -12.00 -3.59
CA ARG A 236 12.11 -11.19 -3.12
C ARG A 236 12.08 -11.21 -1.61
N GLY A 237 13.23 -11.16 -0.94
CA GLY A 237 13.41 -11.27 0.49
C GLY A 237 12.34 -10.59 1.36
N SER A 238 11.13 -11.14 1.35
CA SER A 238 9.97 -10.62 2.07
C SER A 238 9.21 -11.76 2.73
N PHE A 239 8.64 -11.46 3.90
CA PHE A 239 7.74 -12.33 4.63
C PHE A 239 6.33 -11.76 4.59
N LEU A 240 5.34 -12.62 4.57
CA LEU A 240 3.93 -12.27 4.70
C LEU A 240 3.52 -12.46 6.16
N LEU A 241 2.78 -11.52 6.67
CA LEU A 241 2.21 -11.52 8.01
C LEU A 241 0.70 -11.36 7.92
#